data_284440f56f0aeb1be65cde8693f412d4
#
_entry.id   284440f56f0aeb1be65cde8693f412d4
#
_cell.length_a   1.000
_cell.length_b   1.000
_cell.length_c   1.000
_cell.angle_alpha   90.00
_cell.angle_beta   90.00
_cell.angle_gamma   90.00
#
_symmetry.space_group_name_H-M   'P 1'
#
loop_
_entity.id
_entity.type
_entity.pdbx_description
1 polymer ?
#
loop_
_entity_poly.entity_id
_entity_poly.type
_entity_poly.pdbx_seq_one_letter_code
_entity_poly.pdbx_strand_id
1 'polypeptide(L)'
;RYIADLYARGVRNFVLSEESFRLMDNGQLTIDNAMQRDDAQSIVNYLIVPNPLKALQKLAEQHRNRFQIPVIGITGSNGKTVVKEWLHQLLSPERAIIRSPRSYNSQIGVPLSVWQMNEQSELAIFEAGISEPGEMRALQNIIKPTIGILTNIGGAHQENFFSLQEKCMEKLTLFKNCDVVIYNGDDEFVSNCVAKSMLSAREIAWSRKDMERPLYISKVEKRDDCTVISYRYLDMDNTFTLPFIDDASIENSLNCLAACLYLMLPAEQITERMARLEPIAMRLEVKEGKNNCLLINDSYNSDLGSLDIALDFLYRRSQSKGLRRTLVLSDILETGQNTPTLYRQVAQLVNSRGIERIIGVGNEISSCAARFNIEKTFYPDTAALIRAIQRG
;
A
#
# COMPACT_ATOMS: atom_id res chain seq x y z
N ARG A 1 20.28 -15.15 13.63
CA ARG A 1 20.59 -15.50 12.24
C ARG A 1 21.47 -14.43 11.57
N TYR A 2 21.19 -13.14 11.72
CA TYR A 2 21.88 -12.06 10.99
C TYR A 2 23.01 -11.38 11.77
N ILE A 3 23.25 -11.75 13.02
CA ILE A 3 24.19 -11.02 13.89
C ILE A 3 25.63 -11.11 13.38
N ALA A 4 26.08 -12.32 12.98
CA ALA A 4 27.41 -12.52 12.43
C ALA A 4 27.66 -11.69 11.17
N ASP A 5 26.70 -11.68 10.23
CA ASP A 5 26.79 -10.89 8.99
C ASP A 5 26.84 -9.38 9.29
N LEU A 6 26.01 -8.92 10.25
CA LEU A 6 25.98 -7.50 10.65
C LEU A 6 27.28 -7.10 11.36
N TYR A 7 27.81 -7.98 12.21
CA TYR A 7 29.11 -7.77 12.87
C TYR A 7 30.24 -7.66 11.84
N ALA A 8 30.28 -8.57 10.85
CA ALA A 8 31.25 -8.52 9.77
C ALA A 8 31.15 -7.22 8.95
N ARG A 9 29.96 -6.63 8.85
CA ARG A 9 29.69 -5.34 8.22
C ARG A 9 29.96 -4.12 9.10
N GLY A 10 30.52 -4.30 10.29
CA GLY A 10 30.91 -3.22 11.19
C GLY A 10 29.87 -2.82 12.24
N VAL A 11 28.72 -3.49 12.33
CA VAL A 11 27.74 -3.22 13.40
C VAL A 11 28.28 -3.71 14.74
N ARG A 12 28.19 -2.88 15.77
CA ARG A 12 28.71 -3.17 17.12
C ARG A 12 27.68 -3.04 18.24
N ASN A 13 26.49 -2.50 17.93
CA ASN A 13 25.41 -2.33 18.90
C ASN A 13 24.20 -3.16 18.47
N PHE A 14 23.73 -4.04 19.33
CA PHE A 14 22.63 -4.94 19.07
C PHE A 14 21.56 -4.85 20.15
N VAL A 15 20.30 -4.87 19.73
CA VAL A 15 19.14 -5.01 20.60
C VAL A 15 18.59 -6.43 20.44
N LEU A 16 18.59 -7.22 21.50
CA LEU A 16 18.27 -8.65 21.47
C LEU A 16 17.21 -9.00 22.51
N SER A 17 16.47 -10.08 22.26
CA SER A 17 15.72 -10.75 23.33
C SER A 17 16.66 -11.56 24.22
N GLU A 18 16.24 -11.83 25.44
CA GLU A 18 16.99 -12.68 26.37
C GLU A 18 17.24 -14.08 25.78
N GLU A 19 16.23 -14.64 25.11
CA GLU A 19 16.36 -15.93 24.42
C GLU A 19 17.44 -15.89 23.33
N SER A 20 17.44 -14.87 22.48
CA SER A 20 18.44 -14.71 21.41
C SER A 20 19.83 -14.52 21.98
N PHE A 21 19.97 -13.83 23.12
CA PHE A 21 21.24 -13.64 23.81
C PHE A 21 21.77 -14.96 24.40
N ARG A 22 20.92 -15.74 25.07
CA ARG A 22 21.28 -17.06 25.59
C ARG A 22 21.70 -18.04 24.51
N LEU A 23 21.04 -18.01 23.34
CA LEU A 23 21.46 -18.86 22.21
C LEU A 23 22.83 -18.49 21.65
N MET A 24 23.26 -17.21 21.77
CA MET A 24 24.62 -16.77 21.43
C MET A 24 25.64 -17.24 22.46
N ASP A 25 25.34 -17.07 23.75
CA ASP A 25 26.22 -17.44 24.88
C ASP A 25 26.47 -18.95 24.92
N ASN A 26 25.50 -19.77 24.56
CA ASN A 26 25.62 -21.23 24.49
C ASN A 26 26.27 -21.74 23.18
N GLY A 27 26.85 -20.88 22.35
CA GLY A 27 27.50 -21.26 21.10
C GLY A 27 26.59 -21.73 19.96
N GLN A 28 25.25 -21.65 20.12
CA GLN A 28 24.27 -22.03 19.11
C GLN A 28 24.08 -20.97 18.02
N LEU A 29 24.45 -19.72 18.34
CA LEU A 29 24.56 -18.63 17.38
C LEU A 29 25.99 -18.11 17.44
N THR A 30 26.91 -18.77 16.75
CA THR A 30 28.32 -18.34 16.71
C THR A 30 28.46 -17.02 15.96
N ILE A 31 28.91 -16.01 16.67
CA ILE A 31 29.80 -15.01 16.10
C ILE A 31 31.16 -15.71 16.13
N ASP A 32 31.49 -16.47 15.09
CA ASP A 32 32.73 -17.25 15.02
C ASP A 32 33.93 -16.43 15.43
N ASN A 33 34.79 -17.01 16.28
CA ASN A 33 36.23 -16.74 16.52
C ASN A 33 36.83 -15.36 16.18
N ALA A 34 36.06 -14.46 15.51
CA ALA A 34 36.46 -13.09 15.25
C ALA A 34 36.47 -12.21 16.52
N MET A 35 35.79 -12.64 17.60
CA MET A 35 35.86 -11.99 18.91
C MET A 35 37.14 -12.26 19.67
N GLN A 36 38.02 -13.16 19.22
CA GLN A 36 39.27 -13.50 19.87
C GLN A 36 40.49 -12.69 19.39
N ARG A 37 40.31 -11.70 18.52
CA ARG A 37 41.37 -10.78 18.16
C ARG A 37 41.36 -9.58 19.09
N ASP A 38 42.44 -9.46 19.86
CA ASP A 38 42.78 -8.44 20.87
C ASP A 38 42.94 -7.01 20.25
N ASP A 39 41.96 -6.49 19.56
CA ASP A 39 41.97 -5.10 19.14
C ASP A 39 40.93 -4.29 19.92
N ALA A 40 41.37 -3.23 20.58
CA ALA A 40 40.59 -2.32 21.41
C ALA A 40 39.39 -1.66 20.69
N GLN A 41 39.16 -1.98 19.37
CA GLN A 41 38.04 -1.53 18.54
C GLN A 41 36.90 -2.54 18.47
N SER A 42 36.93 -3.66 19.15
CA SER A 42 35.96 -4.77 19.02
C SER A 42 34.92 -4.86 20.14
N ILE A 43 34.66 -3.78 20.89
CA ILE A 43 33.61 -3.79 21.90
C ILE A 43 32.26 -3.91 21.22
N VAL A 44 31.55 -5.01 21.54
CA VAL A 44 30.14 -5.23 21.08
C VAL A 44 29.22 -4.96 22.25
N ASN A 45 28.24 -4.09 22.03
CA ASN A 45 27.27 -3.74 23.05
C ASN A 45 25.96 -4.49 22.79
N TYR A 46 25.42 -5.13 23.80
CA TYR A 46 24.12 -5.79 23.75
C TYR A 46 23.15 -5.10 24.70
N LEU A 47 22.03 -4.63 24.16
CA LEU A 47 20.87 -4.21 24.94
C LEU A 47 19.85 -5.35 24.94
N ILE A 48 19.70 -5.98 26.12
CA ILE A 48 18.75 -7.08 26.30
C ILE A 48 17.39 -6.51 26.66
N VAL A 49 16.37 -6.87 25.88
CA VAL A 49 14.99 -6.40 26.07
C VAL A 49 14.03 -7.58 25.99
N PRO A 50 12.85 -7.53 26.64
CA PRO A 50 11.87 -8.62 26.56
C PRO A 50 11.37 -8.87 25.14
N ASN A 51 11.22 -7.80 24.33
CA ASN A 51 10.76 -7.89 22.96
C ASN A 51 11.41 -6.79 22.10
N PRO A 52 12.33 -7.13 21.19
CA PRO A 52 13.01 -6.16 20.33
C PRO A 52 12.09 -5.35 19.43
N LEU A 53 10.98 -5.95 18.94
CA LEU A 53 10.00 -5.24 18.12
C LEU A 53 9.31 -4.14 18.93
N LYS A 54 8.84 -4.45 20.14
CA LYS A 54 8.24 -3.45 21.04
C LYS A 54 9.24 -2.36 21.45
N ALA A 55 10.50 -2.72 21.63
CA ALA A 55 11.56 -1.74 21.90
C ALA A 55 11.75 -0.77 20.71
N LEU A 56 11.81 -1.29 19.47
CA LEU A 56 11.88 -0.47 18.26
C LEU A 56 10.65 0.45 18.14
N GLN A 57 9.45 -0.08 18.34
CA GLN A 57 8.20 0.66 18.32
C GLN A 57 8.20 1.79 19.36
N LYS A 58 8.67 1.51 20.58
CA LYS A 58 8.75 2.51 21.65
C LYS A 58 9.76 3.61 21.37
N LEU A 59 10.91 3.27 20.80
CA LEU A 59 11.90 4.26 20.35
C LEU A 59 11.32 5.16 19.27
N ALA A 60 10.65 4.58 18.26
CA ALA A 60 10.00 5.37 17.20
C ALA A 60 8.87 6.26 17.74
N GLU A 61 8.07 5.78 18.69
CA GLU A 61 7.05 6.58 19.37
C GLU A 61 7.67 7.80 20.08
N GLN A 62 8.76 7.59 20.84
CA GLN A 62 9.46 8.68 21.52
C GLN A 62 10.10 9.66 20.53
N HIS A 63 10.67 9.16 19.43
CA HIS A 63 11.20 9.99 18.37
C HIS A 63 10.08 10.84 17.73
N ARG A 64 8.93 10.24 17.38
CA ARG A 64 7.76 10.93 16.84
C ARG A 64 7.24 12.08 17.73
N ASN A 65 7.26 11.88 19.04
CA ASN A 65 6.79 12.87 20.02
C ASN A 65 7.59 14.19 20.01
N ARG A 66 8.77 14.22 19.41
CA ARG A 66 9.60 15.41 19.30
C ARG A 66 9.11 16.39 18.24
N PHE A 67 8.18 15.97 17.35
CA PHE A 67 7.76 16.75 16.19
C PHE A 67 6.28 17.12 16.29
N GLN A 68 5.99 18.41 16.19
CA GLN A 68 4.61 18.99 16.23
C GLN A 68 4.19 19.44 14.81
N ILE A 69 4.35 18.58 13.82
CA ILE A 69 3.98 18.82 12.43
C ILE A 69 2.72 18.04 12.05
N PRO A 70 1.97 18.47 11.01
CA PRO A 70 0.89 17.67 10.46
C PRO A 70 1.41 16.30 9.99
N VAL A 71 0.63 15.25 10.27
CA VAL A 71 0.94 13.89 9.86
C VAL A 71 -0.26 13.27 9.19
N ILE A 72 -0.09 12.84 7.96
CA ILE A 72 -1.09 12.08 7.21
C ILE A 72 -0.85 10.59 7.47
N GLY A 73 -1.83 9.92 8.06
CA GLY A 73 -1.86 8.47 8.22
C GLY A 73 -2.80 7.85 7.19
N ILE A 74 -2.28 6.94 6.37
CA ILE A 74 -3.04 6.32 5.28
C ILE A 74 -3.21 4.82 5.58
N THR A 75 -4.45 4.35 5.60
CA THR A 75 -4.75 2.92 5.67
C THR A 75 -5.84 2.54 4.66
N GLY A 76 -6.09 1.26 4.52
CA GLY A 76 -7.03 0.68 3.57
C GLY A 76 -6.51 -0.65 3.03
N SER A 77 -7.28 -1.31 2.18
CA SER A 77 -6.84 -2.55 1.52
C SER A 77 -5.89 -2.24 0.36
N ASN A 78 -6.31 -1.47 -0.61
CA ASN A 78 -5.55 -1.08 -1.80
C ASN A 78 -5.37 0.44 -1.88
N GLY A 79 -4.48 0.94 -2.74
CA GLY A 79 -4.30 2.37 -3.02
C GLY A 79 -3.39 3.15 -2.05
N LYS A 80 -3.04 2.63 -0.85
CA LYS A 80 -2.24 3.35 0.16
C LYS A 80 -0.95 3.97 -0.40
N THR A 81 -0.15 3.17 -1.10
CA THR A 81 1.13 3.62 -1.67
C THR A 81 0.91 4.65 -2.78
N VAL A 82 -0.11 4.47 -3.61
CA VAL A 82 -0.45 5.43 -4.68
C VAL A 82 -0.82 6.78 -4.07
N VAL A 83 -1.75 6.79 -3.12
CA VAL A 83 -2.17 8.02 -2.42
C VAL A 83 -0.99 8.70 -1.74
N LYS A 84 -0.11 7.95 -1.04
CA LYS A 84 1.10 8.50 -0.41
C LYS A 84 2.04 9.15 -1.42
N GLU A 85 2.37 8.46 -2.50
CA GLU A 85 3.31 8.99 -3.50
C GLU A 85 2.72 10.16 -4.27
N TRP A 86 1.42 10.13 -4.60
CA TRP A 86 0.75 11.25 -5.26
C TRP A 86 0.63 12.47 -4.35
N LEU A 87 0.32 12.30 -3.06
CA LEU A 87 0.35 13.40 -2.10
C LEU A 87 1.75 14.01 -2.00
N HIS A 88 2.80 13.19 -2.06
CA HIS A 88 4.15 13.70 -2.12
C HIS A 88 4.40 14.52 -3.40
N GLN A 89 3.98 14.03 -4.58
CA GLN A 89 4.11 14.79 -5.84
C GLN A 89 3.34 16.12 -5.79
N LEU A 90 2.15 16.12 -5.19
CA LEU A 90 1.28 17.30 -5.11
C LEU A 90 1.79 18.37 -4.12
N LEU A 91 2.40 17.97 -3.00
CA LEU A 91 2.68 18.85 -1.86
C LEU A 91 4.17 19.17 -1.66
N SER A 92 5.08 18.38 -2.26
CA SER A 92 6.54 18.58 -2.08
C SER A 92 7.10 19.90 -2.65
N PRO A 93 6.48 20.59 -3.63
CA PRO A 93 6.97 21.89 -4.04
C PRO A 93 6.94 22.97 -2.95
N GLU A 94 6.02 22.90 -1.98
CA GLU A 94 5.90 23.89 -0.90
C GLU A 94 6.37 23.38 0.47
N ARG A 95 6.58 22.07 0.64
CA ARG A 95 6.82 21.49 1.97
C ARG A 95 7.93 20.46 1.95
N ALA A 96 8.78 20.49 2.93
CA ALA A 96 9.73 19.41 3.20
C ALA A 96 8.97 18.19 3.78
N ILE A 97 8.74 17.19 2.94
CA ILE A 97 7.90 16.02 3.28
C ILE A 97 8.78 14.82 3.59
N ILE A 98 8.54 14.22 4.75
CA ILE A 98 9.01 12.88 5.06
C ILE A 98 7.89 11.86 4.81
N ARG A 99 8.19 10.73 4.18
CA ARG A 99 7.19 9.68 3.92
C ARG A 99 7.74 8.29 4.07
N SER A 100 6.85 7.31 4.24
CA SER A 100 7.23 5.89 4.24
C SER A 100 8.01 5.53 2.98
N PRO A 101 9.25 5.01 3.09
CA PRO A 101 9.98 4.50 1.93
C PRO A 101 9.24 3.31 1.31
N ARG A 102 9.07 3.30 0.00
CA ARG A 102 8.33 2.23 -0.70
C ARG A 102 6.98 1.99 -0.01
N SER A 103 6.67 0.74 0.37
CA SER A 103 5.47 0.36 1.12
C SER A 103 5.79 -0.10 2.55
N TYR A 104 6.64 0.65 3.26
CA TYR A 104 6.98 0.36 4.66
C TYR A 104 5.79 0.71 5.56
N ASN A 105 4.84 -0.20 5.66
CA ASN A 105 3.56 -0.02 6.36
C ASN A 105 3.31 -1.03 7.49
N SER A 106 4.25 -1.97 7.74
CA SER A 106 4.14 -3.03 8.74
C SER A 106 4.59 -2.58 10.13
N GLN A 107 4.48 -3.50 11.11
CA GLN A 107 4.94 -3.32 12.51
C GLN A 107 6.44 -2.95 12.64
N ILE A 108 7.26 -3.26 11.63
CA ILE A 108 8.68 -2.88 11.55
C ILE A 108 8.85 -1.67 10.60
N GLY A 109 8.16 -1.68 9.47
CA GLY A 109 8.31 -0.66 8.45
C GLY A 109 7.91 0.74 8.91
N VAL A 110 6.82 0.85 9.67
CA VAL A 110 6.34 2.13 10.23
C VAL A 110 7.36 2.75 11.22
N PRO A 111 7.88 2.04 12.23
CA PRO A 111 8.95 2.56 13.07
C PRO A 111 10.15 3.08 12.30
N LEU A 112 10.63 2.34 11.29
CA LEU A 112 11.75 2.74 10.45
C LEU A 112 11.44 3.99 9.59
N SER A 113 10.19 4.15 9.17
CA SER A 113 9.74 5.33 8.43
C SER A 113 9.69 6.57 9.32
N VAL A 114 9.10 6.44 10.50
CA VAL A 114 9.00 7.52 11.48
C VAL A 114 10.38 7.97 11.98
N TRP A 115 11.33 7.03 12.12
CA TRP A 115 12.71 7.34 12.52
C TRP A 115 13.44 8.29 11.57
N GLN A 116 12.98 8.44 10.32
CA GLN A 116 13.56 9.37 9.34
C GLN A 116 13.12 10.82 9.54
N MET A 117 12.14 11.11 10.40
CA MET A 117 11.73 12.48 10.72
C MET A 117 12.90 13.26 11.33
N ASN A 118 13.02 14.51 10.94
CA ASN A 118 14.05 15.42 11.42
C ASN A 118 13.50 16.86 11.55
N GLU A 119 14.30 17.78 12.01
CA GLU A 119 13.90 19.17 12.28
C GLU A 119 13.52 19.97 11.01
N GLN A 120 13.87 19.47 9.82
CA GLN A 120 13.50 20.08 8.53
C GLN A 120 12.14 19.58 8.03
N SER A 121 11.58 18.52 8.64
CA SER A 121 10.31 17.96 8.22
C SER A 121 9.15 18.89 8.57
N GLU A 122 8.35 19.28 7.57
CA GLU A 122 7.17 20.16 7.71
C GLU A 122 5.85 19.39 7.60
N LEU A 123 5.87 18.24 6.95
CA LEU A 123 4.74 17.33 6.80
C LEU A 123 5.26 15.89 6.78
N ALA A 124 4.52 14.98 7.39
CA ALA A 124 4.82 13.57 7.30
C ALA A 124 3.65 12.79 6.67
N ILE A 125 3.96 11.75 5.86
CA ILE A 125 2.96 10.90 5.21
C ILE A 125 3.34 9.45 5.44
N PHE A 126 2.58 8.73 6.28
CA PHE A 126 2.87 7.34 6.63
C PHE A 126 1.73 6.40 6.25
N GLU A 127 2.11 5.25 5.67
CA GLU A 127 1.19 4.15 5.44
C GLU A 127 1.10 3.26 6.70
N ALA A 128 -0.09 2.76 7.00
CA ALA A 128 -0.33 1.76 8.04
C ALA A 128 -1.06 0.55 7.44
N GLY A 129 -0.41 -0.59 7.44
CA GLY A 129 -0.93 -1.89 7.04
C GLY A 129 -1.01 -2.82 8.24
N ILE A 130 -2.01 -3.68 8.25
CA ILE A 130 -2.21 -4.70 9.27
C ILE A 130 -2.51 -6.05 8.62
N SER A 131 -2.05 -7.10 9.26
CA SER A 131 -2.35 -8.49 8.91
C SER A 131 -3.22 -9.17 9.98
N GLU A 132 -3.17 -8.70 11.23
CA GLU A 132 -3.87 -9.30 12.38
C GLU A 132 -4.62 -8.24 13.20
N PRO A 133 -5.68 -8.64 13.94
CA PRO A 133 -6.36 -7.79 14.92
C PRO A 133 -5.41 -7.30 16.01
N GLY A 134 -5.60 -6.04 16.45
CA GLY A 134 -4.79 -5.41 17.51
C GLY A 134 -3.50 -4.75 17.04
N GLU A 135 -3.07 -4.96 15.79
CA GLU A 135 -1.84 -4.38 15.24
C GLU A 135 -1.94 -2.86 15.00
N MET A 136 -3.13 -2.36 14.62
CA MET A 136 -3.29 -0.95 14.26
C MET A 136 -3.07 -0.02 15.45
N ARG A 137 -3.38 -0.46 16.65
CA ARG A 137 -3.16 0.34 17.86
C ARG A 137 -1.67 0.67 18.07
N ALA A 138 -0.79 -0.29 17.82
CA ALA A 138 0.67 -0.06 17.91
C ALA A 138 1.12 0.97 16.86
N LEU A 139 0.63 0.85 15.62
CA LEU A 139 0.94 1.79 14.54
C LEU A 139 0.38 3.19 14.82
N GLN A 140 -0.82 3.30 15.36
CA GLN A 140 -1.44 4.56 15.77
C GLN A 140 -0.60 5.30 16.81
N ASN A 141 -0.10 4.58 17.84
CA ASN A 141 0.75 5.16 18.88
C ASN A 141 2.08 5.70 18.33
N ILE A 142 2.58 5.10 17.25
CA ILE A 142 3.84 5.53 16.60
C ILE A 142 3.60 6.69 15.64
N ILE A 143 2.61 6.57 14.73
CA ILE A 143 2.35 7.57 13.68
C ILE A 143 1.73 8.83 14.28
N LYS A 144 0.73 8.69 15.16
CA LYS A 144 -0.08 9.77 15.73
C LYS A 144 -0.55 10.74 14.64
N PRO A 145 -1.35 10.26 13.66
CA PRO A 145 -1.75 11.10 12.56
C PRO A 145 -2.73 12.19 13.01
N THR A 146 -2.62 13.37 12.39
CA THR A 146 -3.59 14.47 12.51
C THR A 146 -4.59 14.43 11.36
N ILE A 147 -4.22 13.85 10.22
CA ILE A 147 -5.06 13.68 9.04
C ILE A 147 -5.11 12.18 8.73
N GLY A 148 -6.32 11.61 8.71
CA GLY A 148 -6.56 10.21 8.37
C GLY A 148 -7.08 10.07 6.95
N ILE A 149 -6.58 9.08 6.19
CA ILE A 149 -7.11 8.71 4.88
C ILE A 149 -7.42 7.22 4.87
N LEU A 150 -8.68 6.87 4.67
CA LEU A 150 -9.12 5.49 4.41
C LEU A 150 -9.35 5.33 2.91
N THR A 151 -8.50 4.56 2.23
CA THR A 151 -8.59 4.40 0.78
C THR A 151 -9.80 3.56 0.38
N ASN A 152 -9.84 2.31 0.82
CA ASN A 152 -10.95 1.38 0.60
C ASN A 152 -10.85 0.18 1.55
N ILE A 153 -11.90 -0.62 1.61
CA ILE A 153 -11.93 -1.88 2.37
C ILE A 153 -12.26 -3.02 1.40
N GLY A 154 -11.36 -3.97 1.28
CA GLY A 154 -11.48 -5.14 0.41
C GLY A 154 -10.93 -6.42 1.05
N GLY A 155 -10.85 -7.50 0.27
CA GLY A 155 -10.53 -8.86 0.74
C GLY A 155 -9.07 -9.13 1.13
N ALA A 156 -8.12 -8.21 0.91
CA ALA A 156 -6.71 -8.43 1.25
C ALA A 156 -6.53 -8.75 2.75
N HIS A 157 -5.74 -9.79 3.10
CA HIS A 157 -5.51 -10.27 4.48
C HIS A 157 -6.80 -10.61 5.26
N GLN A 158 -7.86 -11.09 4.57
CA GLN A 158 -9.15 -11.39 5.20
C GLN A 158 -9.09 -12.62 6.12
N GLU A 159 -8.13 -13.52 5.92
CA GLU A 159 -8.02 -14.78 6.66
C GLU A 159 -7.90 -14.62 8.18
N ASN A 160 -7.34 -13.49 8.64
CA ASN A 160 -7.10 -13.22 10.05
C ASN A 160 -8.21 -12.39 10.71
N PHE A 161 -9.29 -12.06 9.98
CA PHE A 161 -10.41 -11.27 10.49
C PHE A 161 -11.73 -12.02 10.33
N PHE A 162 -12.56 -12.05 11.37
CA PHE A 162 -13.87 -12.70 11.32
C PHE A 162 -14.84 -12.05 10.32
N SER A 163 -14.68 -10.76 10.06
CA SER A 163 -15.53 -10.02 9.13
C SER A 163 -14.82 -8.81 8.53
N LEU A 164 -15.35 -8.32 7.39
CA LEU A 164 -14.92 -7.03 6.82
C LEU A 164 -15.17 -5.86 7.78
N GLN A 165 -16.24 -5.96 8.60
CA GLN A 165 -16.54 -4.92 9.59
C GLN A 165 -15.49 -4.85 10.68
N GLU A 166 -15.06 -5.98 11.24
CA GLU A 166 -13.97 -6.03 12.22
C GLU A 166 -12.69 -5.44 11.64
N LYS A 167 -12.33 -5.82 10.43
CA LYS A 167 -11.15 -5.31 9.73
C LYS A 167 -11.23 -3.80 9.47
N CYS A 168 -12.41 -3.30 9.08
CA CYS A 168 -12.63 -1.88 8.91
C CYS A 168 -12.48 -1.13 10.24
N MET A 169 -13.09 -1.61 11.31
CA MET A 169 -12.99 -1.02 12.65
C MET A 169 -11.56 -1.02 13.18
N GLU A 170 -10.81 -2.12 12.95
CA GLU A 170 -9.39 -2.18 13.29
C GLU A 170 -8.58 -1.09 12.54
N LYS A 171 -8.81 -0.93 11.23
CA LYS A 171 -8.14 0.12 10.45
C LYS A 171 -8.51 1.52 10.91
N LEU A 172 -9.77 1.77 11.27
CA LEU A 172 -10.24 3.06 11.80
C LEU A 172 -9.58 3.44 13.14
N THR A 173 -9.02 2.47 13.88
CA THR A 173 -8.25 2.73 15.10
C THR A 173 -7.06 3.67 14.84
N LEU A 174 -6.50 3.68 13.62
CA LEU A 174 -5.43 4.60 13.24
C LEU A 174 -5.84 6.07 13.45
N PHE A 175 -7.11 6.39 13.24
CA PHE A 175 -7.63 7.75 13.18
C PHE A 175 -8.19 8.27 14.51
N LYS A 176 -8.01 7.53 15.60
CA LYS A 176 -8.58 7.85 16.91
C LYS A 176 -8.35 9.30 17.37
N ASN A 177 -7.21 9.87 17.01
CA ASN A 177 -6.79 11.22 17.44
C ASN A 177 -6.58 12.16 16.24
N CYS A 178 -7.17 11.87 15.09
CA CYS A 178 -7.11 12.76 13.92
C CYS A 178 -8.04 13.97 14.10
N ASP A 179 -7.64 15.09 13.50
CA ASP A 179 -8.49 16.28 13.37
C ASP A 179 -9.50 16.07 12.23
N VAL A 180 -9.10 15.33 11.20
CA VAL A 180 -9.91 15.04 10.01
C VAL A 180 -9.72 13.61 9.52
N VAL A 181 -10.79 13.02 8.99
CA VAL A 181 -10.78 11.72 8.29
C VAL A 181 -11.37 11.87 6.90
N ILE A 182 -10.63 11.40 5.89
CA ILE A 182 -10.97 11.44 4.48
C ILE A 182 -11.31 10.03 3.99
N TYR A 183 -12.43 9.88 3.27
CA TYR A 183 -12.86 8.59 2.73
C TYR A 183 -13.89 8.76 1.60
N ASN A 184 -14.19 7.65 0.89
CA ASN A 184 -15.26 7.58 -0.10
C ASN A 184 -16.64 7.53 0.59
N GLY A 185 -17.40 8.61 0.52
CA GLY A 185 -18.74 8.71 1.10
C GLY A 185 -19.81 7.92 0.36
N ASP A 186 -19.55 7.51 -0.89
CA ASP A 186 -20.46 6.65 -1.69
C ASP A 186 -20.35 5.17 -1.33
N ASP A 187 -19.32 4.78 -0.59
CA ASP A 187 -19.19 3.43 -0.02
C ASP A 187 -20.00 3.36 1.28
N GLU A 188 -21.22 2.83 1.18
CA GLU A 188 -22.13 2.68 2.31
C GLU A 188 -21.54 1.84 3.45
N PHE A 189 -20.75 0.80 3.11
CA PHE A 189 -20.12 -0.04 4.11
C PHE A 189 -19.08 0.75 4.91
N VAL A 190 -18.22 1.51 4.23
CA VAL A 190 -17.21 2.37 4.87
C VAL A 190 -17.89 3.47 5.69
N SER A 191 -18.87 4.16 5.13
CA SER A 191 -19.62 5.20 5.81
C SER A 191 -20.28 4.71 7.10
N ASN A 192 -20.89 3.52 7.07
CA ASN A 192 -21.46 2.86 8.25
C ASN A 192 -20.40 2.50 9.30
N CYS A 193 -19.21 2.04 8.88
CA CYS A 193 -18.11 1.76 9.79
C CYS A 193 -17.57 3.03 10.45
N VAL A 194 -17.39 4.12 9.68
CA VAL A 194 -16.95 5.42 10.20
C VAL A 194 -17.95 5.94 11.23
N ALA A 195 -19.25 5.95 10.91
CA ALA A 195 -20.29 6.38 11.85
C ALA A 195 -20.29 5.56 13.15
N LYS A 196 -20.09 4.24 13.07
CA LYS A 196 -20.03 3.34 14.24
C LYS A 196 -18.72 3.47 15.04
N SER A 197 -17.66 3.97 14.45
CA SER A 197 -16.34 4.08 15.10
C SER A 197 -16.29 5.18 16.14
N MET A 198 -17.29 6.10 16.16
CA MET A 198 -17.40 7.22 17.09
C MET A 198 -16.12 8.08 17.13
N LEU A 199 -15.45 8.25 15.99
CA LEU A 199 -14.31 9.15 15.86
C LEU A 199 -14.77 10.59 16.09
N SER A 200 -13.99 11.36 16.82
CA SER A 200 -14.24 12.81 17.04
C SER A 200 -13.71 13.68 15.88
N ALA A 201 -13.06 13.07 14.90
CA ALA A 201 -12.50 13.74 13.75
C ALA A 201 -13.59 14.35 12.86
N ARG A 202 -13.32 15.51 12.27
CA ARG A 202 -14.15 16.06 11.19
C ARG A 202 -14.09 15.12 9.97
N GLU A 203 -15.24 14.84 9.37
CA GLU A 203 -15.30 14.03 8.16
C GLU A 203 -15.19 14.90 6.90
N ILE A 204 -14.30 14.52 5.98
CA ILE A 204 -14.28 14.99 4.59
C ILE A 204 -14.55 13.77 3.72
N ALA A 205 -15.82 13.37 3.67
CA ALA A 205 -16.30 12.36 2.77
C ALA A 205 -16.50 12.98 1.38
N TRP A 206 -15.81 12.47 0.36
CA TRP A 206 -16.10 12.85 -1.01
C TRP A 206 -17.20 11.95 -1.59
N SER A 207 -18.06 12.51 -2.45
CA SER A 207 -19.17 11.77 -3.04
C SER A 207 -19.44 12.23 -4.48
N ARG A 208 -19.85 11.29 -5.32
CA ARG A 208 -20.40 11.52 -6.69
C ARG A 208 -21.93 11.53 -6.70
N LYS A 209 -22.56 11.12 -5.59
CA LYS A 209 -24.02 10.91 -5.51
C LYS A 209 -24.69 11.94 -4.60
N ASP A 210 -24.06 12.30 -3.50
CA ASP A 210 -24.60 13.15 -2.45
C ASP A 210 -23.99 14.56 -2.52
N MET A 211 -24.80 15.54 -2.96
CA MET A 211 -24.37 16.94 -3.10
C MET A 211 -24.17 17.67 -1.77
N GLU A 212 -24.68 17.12 -0.68
CA GLU A 212 -24.55 17.68 0.66
C GLU A 212 -23.18 17.34 1.31
N ARG A 213 -22.42 16.46 0.69
CA ARG A 213 -21.09 16.09 1.19
C ARG A 213 -20.10 17.25 1.01
N PRO A 214 -19.14 17.41 1.94
CA PRO A 214 -18.16 18.50 1.92
C PRO A 214 -17.38 18.62 0.60
N LEU A 215 -17.12 17.49 -0.06
CA LEU A 215 -16.49 17.43 -1.37
C LEU A 215 -17.40 16.65 -2.33
N TYR A 216 -18.12 17.38 -3.16
CA TYR A 216 -19.02 16.81 -4.17
C TYR A 216 -18.35 16.76 -5.54
N ILE A 217 -18.34 15.58 -6.13
CA ILE A 217 -17.79 15.32 -7.48
C ILE A 217 -18.94 15.38 -8.48
N SER A 218 -19.11 16.51 -9.13
CA SER A 218 -20.25 16.79 -10.01
C SER A 218 -20.16 16.09 -11.36
N LYS A 219 -18.91 15.82 -11.86
CA LYS A 219 -18.71 15.15 -13.15
C LYS A 219 -17.39 14.40 -13.19
N VAL A 220 -17.40 13.20 -13.77
CA VAL A 220 -16.22 12.42 -14.16
C VAL A 220 -16.33 12.07 -15.62
N GLU A 221 -15.49 12.64 -16.46
CA GLU A 221 -15.48 12.46 -17.91
C GLU A 221 -14.19 11.77 -18.35
N LYS A 222 -14.27 10.48 -18.64
CA LYS A 222 -13.16 9.70 -19.16
C LYS A 222 -12.96 9.99 -20.64
N ARG A 223 -11.74 10.31 -21.04
CA ARG A 223 -11.28 10.49 -22.42
C ARG A 223 -10.33 9.36 -22.79
N ASP A 224 -9.69 9.43 -23.94
CA ASP A 224 -8.83 8.36 -24.44
C ASP A 224 -7.62 8.07 -23.53
N ASP A 225 -7.00 9.11 -22.98
CA ASP A 225 -5.76 9.03 -22.21
C ASP A 225 -5.80 9.77 -20.85
N CYS A 226 -6.91 10.45 -20.55
CA CYS A 226 -7.07 11.21 -19.32
C CYS A 226 -8.52 11.22 -18.83
N THR A 227 -8.72 11.65 -17.61
CA THR A 227 -10.04 11.88 -17.01
C THR A 227 -10.17 13.33 -16.58
N VAL A 228 -11.24 13.99 -16.97
CA VAL A 228 -11.60 15.33 -16.48
C VAL A 228 -12.58 15.20 -15.34
N ILE A 229 -12.25 15.78 -14.19
CA ILE A 229 -13.04 15.69 -12.95
C ILE A 229 -13.45 17.09 -12.52
N SER A 230 -14.79 17.32 -12.44
CA SER A 230 -15.36 18.55 -11.88
C SER A 230 -15.85 18.29 -10.47
N TYR A 231 -15.59 19.23 -9.57
CA TYR A 231 -15.94 19.10 -8.15
C TYR A 231 -16.38 20.42 -7.56
N ARG A 232 -17.18 20.34 -6.49
CA ARG A 232 -17.57 21.45 -5.62
C ARG A 232 -16.99 21.24 -4.21
N TYR A 233 -16.36 22.29 -3.70
CA TYR A 233 -15.86 22.34 -2.33
C TYR A 233 -16.03 23.75 -1.79
N LEU A 234 -16.65 23.89 -0.59
CA LEU A 234 -16.98 25.20 0.01
C LEU A 234 -17.69 26.15 -0.99
N ASP A 235 -18.72 25.64 -1.67
CA ASP A 235 -19.53 26.33 -2.70
C ASP A 235 -18.76 26.86 -3.92
N MET A 236 -17.51 26.44 -4.09
CA MET A 236 -16.72 26.75 -5.28
C MET A 236 -16.61 25.54 -6.22
N ASP A 237 -17.02 25.76 -7.48
CA ASP A 237 -16.88 24.77 -8.53
C ASP A 237 -15.49 24.87 -9.18
N ASN A 238 -14.81 23.74 -9.30
CA ASN A 238 -13.48 23.63 -9.90
C ASN A 238 -13.38 22.38 -10.77
N THR A 239 -12.34 22.31 -11.58
CA THR A 239 -12.09 21.19 -12.48
C THR A 239 -10.59 20.93 -12.55
N PHE A 240 -10.22 19.64 -12.63
CA PHE A 240 -8.85 19.23 -12.92
C PHE A 240 -8.83 18.06 -13.91
N THR A 241 -7.68 17.84 -14.53
CA THR A 241 -7.42 16.70 -15.40
C THR A 241 -6.50 15.72 -14.69
N LEU A 242 -6.80 14.42 -14.81
CA LEU A 242 -6.01 13.33 -14.28
C LEU A 242 -5.45 12.50 -15.46
N PRO A 243 -4.14 12.22 -15.56
CA PRO A 243 -3.54 11.46 -16.67
C PRO A 243 -3.75 9.94 -16.52
N PHE A 244 -4.89 9.53 -15.98
CA PHE A 244 -5.31 8.14 -15.77
C PHE A 244 -6.80 8.00 -16.05
N ILE A 245 -7.23 6.79 -16.49
CA ILE A 245 -8.63 6.53 -16.90
C ILE A 245 -9.28 5.42 -16.08
N ASP A 246 -8.54 4.71 -15.23
CA ASP A 246 -9.06 3.63 -14.41
C ASP A 246 -9.71 4.16 -13.13
N ASP A 247 -10.72 3.42 -12.63
CA ASP A 247 -11.52 3.85 -11.49
C ASP A 247 -10.71 3.90 -10.19
N ALA A 248 -9.72 3.02 -10.03
CA ALA A 248 -8.86 3.01 -8.84
C ALA A 248 -7.99 4.28 -8.77
N SER A 249 -7.42 4.70 -9.91
CA SER A 249 -6.67 5.95 -10.01
C SER A 249 -7.56 7.17 -9.76
N ILE A 250 -8.78 7.16 -10.28
CA ILE A 250 -9.75 8.23 -10.02
C ILE A 250 -10.05 8.31 -8.51
N GLU A 251 -10.40 7.22 -7.85
CA GLU A 251 -10.67 7.21 -6.40
C GLU A 251 -9.47 7.64 -5.57
N ASN A 252 -8.26 7.16 -5.90
CA ASN A 252 -7.04 7.58 -5.23
C ASN A 252 -6.79 9.08 -5.39
N SER A 253 -7.06 9.66 -6.58
CA SER A 253 -6.93 11.09 -6.83
C SER A 253 -7.93 11.92 -6.03
N LEU A 254 -9.16 11.42 -5.80
CA LEU A 254 -10.16 12.10 -4.97
C LEU A 254 -9.75 12.14 -3.49
N ASN A 255 -9.12 11.09 -2.98
CA ASN A 255 -8.53 11.11 -1.63
C ASN A 255 -7.38 12.14 -1.54
N CYS A 256 -6.54 12.22 -2.58
CA CYS A 256 -5.48 13.22 -2.65
C CYS A 256 -6.05 14.65 -2.75
N LEU A 257 -7.08 14.86 -3.58
CA LEU A 257 -7.78 16.14 -3.71
C LEU A 257 -8.30 16.63 -2.36
N ALA A 258 -9.03 15.76 -1.63
CA ALA A 258 -9.56 16.10 -0.32
C ALA A 258 -8.47 16.52 0.68
N ALA A 259 -7.34 15.83 0.70
CA ALA A 259 -6.20 16.17 1.54
C ALA A 259 -5.54 17.49 1.13
N CYS A 260 -5.37 17.74 -0.17
CA CYS A 260 -4.83 19.00 -0.69
C CYS A 260 -5.73 20.20 -0.34
N LEU A 261 -7.04 20.05 -0.50
CA LEU A 261 -8.03 21.08 -0.14
C LEU A 261 -8.02 21.36 1.38
N TYR A 262 -7.96 20.32 2.21
CA TYR A 262 -7.85 20.47 3.66
C TYR A 262 -6.57 21.20 4.08
N LEU A 263 -5.45 20.91 3.40
CA LEU A 263 -4.15 21.57 3.61
C LEU A 263 -4.06 22.95 2.92
N MET A 264 -5.17 23.43 2.37
CA MET A 264 -5.33 24.74 1.73
C MET A 264 -4.40 24.97 0.53
N LEU A 265 -4.10 23.91 -0.24
CA LEU A 265 -3.40 24.07 -1.52
C LEU A 265 -4.33 24.83 -2.50
N PRO A 266 -3.86 25.91 -3.17
CA PRO A 266 -4.67 26.67 -4.13
C PRO A 266 -5.21 25.80 -5.26
N ALA A 267 -6.45 26.07 -5.69
CA ALA A 267 -7.14 25.27 -6.73
C ALA A 267 -6.36 25.25 -8.07
N GLU A 268 -5.71 26.36 -8.42
CA GLU A 268 -4.87 26.44 -9.60
C GLU A 268 -3.67 25.48 -9.54
N GLN A 269 -3.01 25.42 -8.39
CA GLN A 269 -1.90 24.49 -8.16
C GLN A 269 -2.37 23.03 -8.14
N ILE A 270 -3.55 22.75 -7.54
CA ILE A 270 -4.16 21.42 -7.61
C ILE A 270 -4.38 21.02 -9.07
N THR A 271 -5.01 21.89 -9.85
CA THR A 271 -5.30 21.64 -11.28
C THR A 271 -4.02 21.37 -12.07
N GLU A 272 -3.00 22.19 -11.90
CA GLU A 272 -1.72 22.05 -12.60
C GLU A 272 -1.02 20.71 -12.23
N ARG A 273 -0.95 20.40 -10.93
CA ARG A 273 -0.18 19.25 -10.44
C ARG A 273 -0.90 17.92 -10.63
N MET A 274 -2.23 17.91 -10.53
CA MET A 274 -3.03 16.70 -10.83
C MET A 274 -2.82 16.23 -12.27
N ALA A 275 -2.69 17.17 -13.22
CA ALA A 275 -2.43 16.86 -14.63
C ALA A 275 -1.02 16.27 -14.88
N ARG A 276 -0.09 16.43 -13.94
CA ARG A 276 1.29 15.96 -14.04
C ARG A 276 1.61 14.77 -13.15
N LEU A 277 0.60 14.14 -12.53
CA LEU A 277 0.80 12.96 -11.70
C LEU A 277 1.42 11.81 -12.50
N GLU A 278 2.46 11.22 -11.94
CA GLU A 278 3.19 10.11 -12.56
C GLU A 278 2.69 8.75 -12.04
N PRO A 279 2.74 7.71 -12.88
CA PRO A 279 2.48 6.34 -12.46
C PRO A 279 3.43 5.88 -11.35
N ILE A 280 2.94 5.03 -10.46
CA ILE A 280 3.76 4.46 -9.39
C ILE A 280 4.24 3.07 -9.81
N ALA A 281 5.55 2.82 -9.65
CA ALA A 281 6.17 1.55 -10.02
C ALA A 281 5.47 0.35 -9.39
N MET A 282 5.28 -0.72 -10.16
CA MET A 282 4.56 -1.95 -9.78
C MET A 282 3.09 -1.73 -9.32
N ARG A 283 2.46 -0.62 -9.75
CA ARG A 283 1.05 -0.29 -9.46
C ARG A 283 0.37 0.14 -10.75
N LEU A 284 -0.12 -0.83 -11.52
CA LEU A 284 -0.66 -0.62 -12.89
C LEU A 284 0.33 0.13 -13.80
N GLU A 285 1.63 -0.05 -13.55
CA GLU A 285 2.70 0.61 -14.29
C GLU A 285 2.76 0.10 -15.72
N VAL A 286 2.61 1.01 -16.69
CA VAL A 286 2.62 0.66 -18.11
C VAL A 286 4.02 0.88 -18.68
N LYS A 287 4.56 -0.16 -19.34
CA LYS A 287 5.88 -0.12 -20.03
C LYS A 287 5.73 -0.61 -21.46
N GLU A 288 6.39 0.06 -22.37
CA GLU A 288 6.55 -0.45 -23.73
C GLU A 288 7.61 -1.55 -23.76
N GLY A 289 7.24 -2.69 -24.27
CA GLY A 289 8.11 -3.82 -24.48
C GLY A 289 8.59 -3.96 -25.93
N LYS A 290 9.34 -5.01 -26.23
CA LYS A 290 9.75 -5.33 -27.60
C LYS A 290 8.57 -5.86 -28.41
N ASN A 291 8.67 -5.78 -29.75
CA ASN A 291 7.68 -6.33 -30.69
C ASN A 291 6.27 -5.79 -30.50
N ASN A 292 6.13 -4.49 -30.25
CA ASN A 292 4.84 -3.82 -30.00
C ASN A 292 4.05 -4.42 -28.82
N CYS A 293 4.75 -4.97 -27.83
CA CYS A 293 4.17 -5.49 -26.61
C CYS A 293 3.99 -4.35 -25.60
N LEU A 294 2.84 -4.33 -24.92
CA LEU A 294 2.59 -3.47 -23.80
C LEU A 294 2.61 -4.29 -22.51
N LEU A 295 3.49 -3.95 -21.58
CA LEU A 295 3.58 -4.59 -20.26
C LEU A 295 2.87 -3.73 -19.23
N ILE A 296 1.88 -4.32 -18.55
CA ILE A 296 1.25 -3.73 -17.36
C ILE A 296 1.80 -4.45 -16.13
N ASN A 297 2.53 -3.74 -15.30
CA ASN A 297 3.16 -4.28 -14.10
C ASN A 297 2.36 -3.88 -12.84
N ASP A 298 1.67 -4.86 -12.25
CA ASP A 298 0.93 -4.73 -10.98
C ASP A 298 1.36 -5.83 -9.99
N SER A 299 2.66 -6.11 -9.94
CA SER A 299 3.23 -7.28 -9.28
C SER A 299 3.54 -7.08 -7.78
N TYR A 300 3.20 -5.96 -7.18
CA TYR A 300 3.55 -5.69 -5.77
C TYR A 300 2.76 -6.57 -4.79
N ASN A 301 1.47 -6.68 -4.97
CA ASN A 301 0.57 -7.51 -4.19
C ASN A 301 -0.57 -8.03 -5.07
N SER A 302 -1.10 -9.19 -4.78
CA SER A 302 -2.21 -9.77 -5.54
C SER A 302 -3.29 -10.27 -4.58
N ASP A 303 -4.50 -9.74 -4.75
CA ASP A 303 -5.75 -10.23 -4.20
C ASP A 303 -6.83 -10.16 -5.27
N LEU A 304 -8.01 -10.74 -5.02
CA LEU A 304 -9.09 -10.76 -6.03
C LEU A 304 -9.54 -9.36 -6.47
N GLY A 305 -9.54 -8.39 -5.56
CA GLY A 305 -9.95 -7.02 -5.87
C GLY A 305 -8.92 -6.30 -6.72
N SER A 306 -7.63 -6.39 -6.36
CA SER A 306 -6.54 -5.82 -7.15
C SER A 306 -6.42 -6.49 -8.52
N LEU A 307 -6.63 -7.81 -8.59
CA LEU A 307 -6.65 -8.54 -9.85
C LEU A 307 -7.78 -8.06 -10.77
N ASP A 308 -9.00 -7.86 -10.26
CA ASP A 308 -10.12 -7.36 -11.07
C ASP A 308 -9.82 -5.96 -11.64
N ILE A 309 -9.26 -5.06 -10.83
CA ILE A 309 -8.80 -3.73 -11.25
C ILE A 309 -7.75 -3.83 -12.35
N ALA A 310 -6.75 -4.70 -12.18
CA ALA A 310 -5.68 -4.88 -13.18
C ALA A 310 -6.20 -5.46 -14.49
N LEU A 311 -7.16 -6.40 -14.43
CA LEU A 311 -7.77 -6.99 -15.61
C LEU A 311 -8.68 -6.00 -16.35
N ASP A 312 -9.44 -5.15 -15.63
CA ASP A 312 -10.22 -4.07 -16.24
C ASP A 312 -9.31 -3.07 -16.95
N PHE A 313 -8.23 -2.67 -16.31
CA PHE A 313 -7.22 -1.78 -16.90
C PHE A 313 -6.60 -2.39 -18.17
N LEU A 314 -6.19 -3.67 -18.12
CA LEU A 314 -5.66 -4.40 -19.27
C LEU A 314 -6.69 -4.45 -20.41
N TYR A 315 -7.96 -4.74 -20.11
CA TYR A 315 -9.04 -4.81 -21.09
C TYR A 315 -9.20 -3.47 -21.82
N ARG A 316 -9.33 -2.36 -21.10
CA ARG A 316 -9.49 -1.01 -21.67
C ARG A 316 -8.31 -0.60 -22.54
N ARG A 317 -7.08 -0.82 -22.07
CA ARG A 317 -5.85 -0.47 -22.80
C ARG A 317 -5.63 -1.31 -24.06
N SER A 318 -6.08 -2.56 -24.07
CA SER A 318 -5.91 -3.45 -25.22
C SER A 318 -6.94 -3.22 -26.32
N GLN A 319 -8.17 -2.82 -25.98
CA GLN A 319 -9.25 -2.62 -26.96
C GLN A 319 -8.90 -1.57 -28.02
N SER A 320 -8.37 -0.42 -27.61
CA SER A 320 -8.02 0.67 -28.52
C SER A 320 -6.89 0.32 -29.50
N LYS A 321 -6.08 -0.72 -29.18
CA LYS A 321 -4.90 -1.11 -29.95
C LYS A 321 -5.03 -2.48 -30.61
N GLY A 322 -6.13 -3.20 -30.43
CA GLY A 322 -6.32 -4.57 -30.95
C GLY A 322 -5.27 -5.58 -30.46
N LEU A 323 -4.75 -5.38 -29.24
CA LEU A 323 -3.69 -6.22 -28.68
C LEU A 323 -4.25 -7.46 -28.02
N ARG A 324 -3.54 -8.58 -28.17
CA ARG A 324 -3.83 -9.84 -27.46
C ARG A 324 -3.55 -9.72 -25.96
N ARG A 325 -4.48 -10.20 -25.13
CA ARG A 325 -4.41 -10.10 -23.69
C ARG A 325 -3.83 -11.36 -23.06
N THR A 326 -2.63 -11.21 -22.46
CA THR A 326 -1.96 -12.27 -21.72
C THR A 326 -1.84 -11.88 -20.24
N LEU A 327 -2.30 -12.74 -19.35
CA LEU A 327 -2.12 -12.61 -17.91
C LEU A 327 -0.96 -13.49 -17.44
N VAL A 328 -0.01 -12.92 -16.69
CA VAL A 328 0.98 -13.66 -15.91
C VAL A 328 0.59 -13.52 -14.44
N LEU A 329 0.25 -14.63 -13.80
CA LEU A 329 -0.29 -14.64 -12.42
C LEU A 329 0.46 -15.67 -11.57
N SER A 330 0.96 -15.21 -10.40
CA SER A 330 1.49 -16.11 -9.36
C SER A 330 0.40 -16.61 -8.42
N ASP A 331 0.75 -17.50 -7.48
CA ASP A 331 -0.14 -17.86 -6.39
C ASP A 331 -0.62 -16.61 -5.63
N ILE A 332 -1.92 -16.59 -5.32
CA ILE A 332 -2.55 -15.54 -4.50
C ILE A 332 -2.62 -16.07 -3.06
N LEU A 333 -1.91 -15.38 -2.16
CA LEU A 333 -1.74 -15.80 -0.77
C LEU A 333 -2.67 -15.03 0.19
N GLU A 334 -2.82 -15.51 1.42
CA GLU A 334 -3.49 -14.84 2.55
C GLU A 334 -4.95 -14.42 2.28
N THR A 335 -5.69 -15.22 1.51
CA THR A 335 -7.09 -14.90 1.15
C THR A 335 -8.12 -15.44 2.15
N GLY A 336 -7.74 -16.37 3.03
CA GLY A 336 -8.64 -17.11 3.91
C GLY A 336 -9.60 -18.05 3.19
N GLN A 337 -9.47 -18.20 1.87
CA GLN A 337 -10.28 -19.08 1.04
C GLN A 337 -9.52 -20.36 0.72
N ASN A 338 -10.24 -21.48 0.58
CA ASN A 338 -9.63 -22.68 0.03
C ASN A 338 -9.26 -22.49 -1.45
N THR A 339 -8.14 -23.08 -1.86
CA THR A 339 -7.57 -22.99 -3.22
C THR A 339 -8.61 -23.23 -4.35
N PRO A 340 -9.47 -24.29 -4.30
CA PRO A 340 -10.46 -24.51 -5.36
C PRO A 340 -11.51 -23.41 -5.46
N THR A 341 -11.91 -22.78 -4.37
CA THR A 341 -12.90 -21.68 -4.39
C THR A 341 -12.27 -20.39 -4.90
N LEU A 342 -11.08 -20.05 -4.43
CA LEU A 342 -10.31 -18.90 -4.90
C LEU A 342 -10.11 -18.94 -6.43
N TYR A 343 -9.54 -20.04 -6.95
CA TYR A 343 -9.25 -20.13 -8.38
C TYR A 343 -10.48 -20.35 -9.27
N ARG A 344 -11.64 -20.70 -8.69
CA ARG A 344 -12.93 -20.59 -9.40
C ARG A 344 -13.27 -19.12 -9.65
N GLN A 345 -13.14 -18.26 -8.65
CA GLN A 345 -13.38 -16.83 -8.78
C GLN A 345 -12.37 -16.16 -9.73
N VAL A 346 -11.08 -16.50 -9.62
CA VAL A 346 -10.04 -16.04 -10.54
C VAL A 346 -10.39 -16.42 -11.99
N ALA A 347 -10.78 -17.67 -12.24
CA ALA A 347 -11.17 -18.12 -13.58
C ALA A 347 -12.41 -17.37 -14.10
N GLN A 348 -13.38 -17.05 -13.25
CA GLN A 348 -14.54 -16.23 -13.63
C GLN A 348 -14.12 -14.81 -14.02
N LEU A 349 -13.23 -14.17 -13.23
CA LEU A 349 -12.68 -12.85 -13.57
C LEU A 349 -11.92 -12.87 -14.88
N VAL A 350 -11.03 -13.83 -15.06
CA VAL A 350 -10.23 -13.99 -16.30
C VAL A 350 -11.13 -14.13 -17.53
N ASN A 351 -12.18 -14.95 -17.43
CA ASN A 351 -13.12 -15.14 -18.55
C ASN A 351 -13.98 -13.90 -18.81
N SER A 352 -14.48 -13.22 -17.77
CA SER A 352 -15.33 -12.02 -17.91
C SER A 352 -14.58 -10.82 -18.50
N ARG A 353 -13.28 -10.74 -18.27
CA ARG A 353 -12.40 -9.68 -18.80
C ARG A 353 -11.77 -10.04 -20.16
N GLY A 354 -12.15 -11.16 -20.76
CA GLY A 354 -11.74 -11.58 -22.10
C GLY A 354 -10.22 -11.80 -22.23
N ILE A 355 -9.59 -12.37 -21.21
CA ILE A 355 -8.18 -12.79 -21.29
C ILE A 355 -8.07 -13.98 -22.24
N GLU A 356 -7.11 -13.94 -23.15
CA GLU A 356 -6.93 -14.94 -24.19
C GLU A 356 -5.86 -16.00 -23.82
N ARG A 357 -4.89 -15.61 -22.97
CA ARG A 357 -3.84 -16.49 -22.50
C ARG A 357 -3.52 -16.24 -21.03
N ILE A 358 -3.26 -17.32 -20.28
CA ILE A 358 -2.74 -17.26 -18.91
C ILE A 358 -1.43 -18.03 -18.79
N ILE A 359 -0.47 -17.40 -18.08
CA ILE A 359 0.76 -18.03 -17.62
C ILE A 359 0.69 -18.04 -16.09
N GLY A 360 0.45 -19.21 -15.50
CA GLY A 360 0.38 -19.37 -14.05
C GLY A 360 1.75 -19.79 -13.47
N VAL A 361 2.11 -19.24 -12.31
CA VAL A 361 3.38 -19.53 -11.63
C VAL A 361 3.10 -19.86 -10.17
N GLY A 362 3.34 -21.09 -9.76
CA GLY A 362 3.14 -21.58 -8.40
C GLY A 362 2.37 -22.89 -8.36
N ASN A 363 2.36 -23.53 -7.20
CA ASN A 363 1.76 -24.84 -7.03
C ASN A 363 0.23 -24.76 -6.90
N GLU A 364 -0.28 -23.73 -6.21
CA GLU A 364 -1.71 -23.54 -5.97
C GLU A 364 -2.46 -23.30 -7.29
N ILE A 365 -2.02 -22.32 -8.07
CA ILE A 365 -2.62 -21.98 -9.35
C ILE A 365 -2.47 -23.14 -10.34
N SER A 366 -1.32 -23.83 -10.34
CA SER A 366 -1.06 -24.98 -11.21
C SER A 366 -2.00 -26.15 -10.91
N SER A 367 -2.32 -26.42 -9.64
CA SER A 367 -3.27 -27.45 -9.23
C SER A 367 -4.68 -27.19 -9.76
N CYS A 368 -5.01 -25.94 -10.04
CA CYS A 368 -6.30 -25.48 -10.54
C CYS A 368 -6.31 -25.18 -12.06
N ALA A 369 -5.27 -25.58 -12.81
CA ALA A 369 -5.12 -25.32 -14.24
C ALA A 369 -6.35 -25.72 -15.10
N ALA A 370 -7.05 -26.79 -14.74
CA ALA A 370 -8.24 -27.26 -15.44
C ALA A 370 -9.40 -26.26 -15.45
N ARG A 371 -9.42 -25.26 -14.53
CA ARG A 371 -10.48 -24.26 -14.43
C ARG A 371 -10.41 -23.16 -15.49
N PHE A 372 -9.26 -23.00 -16.11
CA PHE A 372 -9.03 -21.97 -17.14
C PHE A 372 -9.28 -22.56 -18.54
N ASN A 373 -10.32 -22.13 -19.23
CA ASN A 373 -10.72 -22.60 -20.57
C ASN A 373 -10.19 -21.68 -21.68
N ILE A 374 -8.93 -21.25 -21.54
CA ILE A 374 -8.22 -20.38 -22.47
C ILE A 374 -6.83 -20.97 -22.74
N GLU A 375 -6.05 -20.39 -23.65
CA GLU A 375 -4.65 -20.78 -23.82
C GLU A 375 -3.91 -20.64 -22.50
N LYS A 376 -3.19 -21.67 -22.08
CA LYS A 376 -2.61 -21.72 -20.74
C LYS A 376 -1.28 -22.44 -20.68
N THR A 377 -0.41 -21.93 -19.83
CA THR A 377 0.87 -22.56 -19.48
C THR A 377 1.11 -22.36 -17.99
N PHE A 378 1.55 -23.40 -17.28
CA PHE A 378 1.77 -23.33 -15.84
C PHE A 378 3.17 -23.78 -15.49
N TYR A 379 3.79 -23.10 -14.53
CA TYR A 379 5.13 -23.38 -14.01
C TYR A 379 5.07 -23.52 -12.49
N PRO A 380 5.81 -24.48 -11.91
CA PRO A 380 5.79 -24.68 -10.45
C PRO A 380 6.41 -23.53 -9.67
N ASP A 381 7.34 -22.80 -10.29
CA ASP A 381 8.06 -21.68 -9.69
C ASP A 381 8.60 -20.69 -10.73
N THR A 382 9.06 -19.55 -10.26
CA THR A 382 9.63 -18.47 -11.09
C THR A 382 10.90 -18.93 -11.85
N ALA A 383 11.71 -19.82 -11.25
CA ALA A 383 12.92 -20.30 -11.89
C ALA A 383 12.58 -21.17 -13.12
N ALA A 384 11.53 -21.97 -13.04
CA ALA A 384 11.04 -22.76 -14.18
C ALA A 384 10.53 -21.86 -15.31
N LEU A 385 9.77 -20.80 -14.98
CA LEU A 385 9.32 -19.81 -15.97
C LEU A 385 10.50 -19.13 -16.65
N ILE A 386 11.50 -18.63 -15.87
CA ILE A 386 12.68 -17.95 -16.43
C ILE A 386 13.45 -18.88 -17.38
N ARG A 387 13.67 -20.15 -17.00
CA ARG A 387 14.32 -21.14 -17.88
C ARG A 387 13.55 -21.36 -19.18
N ALA A 388 12.22 -21.36 -19.13
CA ALA A 388 11.39 -21.51 -20.33
C ALA A 388 11.50 -20.30 -21.26
N ILE A 389 11.49 -19.08 -20.73
CA ILE A 389 11.63 -17.83 -21.50
C ILE A 389 13.02 -17.73 -22.15
N GLN A 390 14.08 -18.21 -21.48
CA GLN A 390 15.44 -18.17 -22.01
C GLN A 390 15.70 -19.20 -23.15
N ARG A 391 14.85 -20.21 -23.27
CA ARG A 391 14.97 -21.29 -24.30
C ARG A 391 14.13 -21.03 -25.55
N GLY A 392 13.17 -20.14 -25.50
CA GLY A 392 12.29 -19.74 -26.61
C GLY A 392 12.68 -18.43 -27.21
#